data_05323492dec745cc6cd0a661a5634ef5
#
_entry.id   05323492dec745cc6cd0a661a5634ef5
#
_cell.length_a   1.000
_cell.length_b   1.000
_cell.length_c   1.000
_cell.angle_alpha   90.00
_cell.angle_beta   90.00
_cell.angle_gamma   90.00
#
_symmetry.space_group_name_H-M   'P 1'
#
loop_
_entity.id
_entity.type
_entity.pdbx_description
1 polymer ?
#
loop_
_entity_poly.entity_id
_entity_poly.type
_entity_poly.pdbx_seq_one_letter_code
_entity_poly.pdbx_strand_id
1 'polypeptide(L)'
;MTDGSRGGCAGARRSRNTAYARKTGQNKERVAQMARKAAIIGGGVIGGGWAARFVLSGWDVNVFDPDPEAERKIGEVMANARAALPALSDVPMPAEGRITFCGTITEAVEGAEYIQESVSERLELKHRVFAQIQQASHGVPIGSSTSGFKPSELQENAADPSVIFVAHPFNPVYLLPLAEVVPSAKSDAKVIENAKEILREIGMFPLHVRKEIDAHIADRFLEAVWREALWLVKDGVATTEEIDEAIRMGFGLRWGQMGLFETYRVAGGEAGMKHFLAQFGPCLTWPWTKLMDVPEFNDELVDLIAGQSDAQSGKYSIRELERIRDQNLIGFMRALKDRNWGAGKVLLDHDARRRAAFHEDLASGAGAPLELVKMQVLPGWIDYNGHMTEGQYLSAASEVSNAFLRLIGAGMDYVEGGHSYYTAETHIMHLGEAKLGDRLTGTLQVLGVDEKRIHAFICILRGDTVIASLEQMFLHVDMKAGKACPAAPEVLALLMPIAKAHEALARPEAAGRHVGQRR
;
A
#
# COMPACT_ATOMS: atom_id res chain seq x y z
N MET A 1 2.35 61.46 26.77
CA MET A 1 3.80 61.41 26.60
C MET A 1 4.28 60.15 27.30
N THR A 2 4.75 59.10 26.67
CA THR A 2 5.43 58.85 25.40
C THR A 2 5.15 57.40 24.98
N ASP A 3 4.93 57.31 23.73
CA ASP A 3 4.83 56.15 22.86
C ASP A 3 6.10 55.28 22.91
N GLY A 4 5.94 53.97 22.74
CA GLY A 4 7.04 53.00 22.73
C GLY A 4 6.66 51.72 21.97
N SER A 5 6.75 51.81 20.64
CA SER A 5 6.59 50.81 19.62
C SER A 5 7.16 49.41 19.95
N ARG A 6 6.36 48.41 19.88
CA ARG A 6 6.77 46.99 19.66
C ARG A 6 6.37 46.57 18.24
N GLY A 7 7.29 46.73 17.32
CA GLY A 7 7.16 46.24 15.97
C GLY A 7 8.37 45.39 15.60
N GLY A 8 8.12 44.22 15.02
CA GLY A 8 9.05 43.58 14.12
C GLY A 8 9.81 42.35 14.56
N CYS A 9 9.13 41.20 14.71
CA CYS A 9 9.80 39.87 14.62
C CYS A 9 8.98 38.77 13.92
N ALA A 10 7.78 39.07 13.43
CA ALA A 10 6.91 38.05 12.83
C ALA A 10 7.09 37.86 11.30
N GLY A 11 7.72 38.83 10.61
CA GLY A 11 7.83 38.82 9.14
C GLY A 11 8.95 37.95 8.56
N ALA A 12 10.01 37.69 9.30
CA ALA A 12 11.19 36.99 8.79
C ALA A 12 11.08 35.44 8.82
N ARG A 13 10.16 34.89 9.63
CA ARG A 13 9.97 33.43 9.72
C ARG A 13 9.14 32.85 8.60
N ARG A 14 8.22 33.61 8.00
CA ARG A 14 7.33 33.11 6.90
C ARG A 14 8.02 32.95 5.55
N SER A 15 9.02 33.75 5.24
CA SER A 15 9.68 33.73 3.92
C SER A 15 10.72 32.63 3.75
N ARG A 16 11.23 32.04 4.85
CA ARG A 16 12.29 31.02 4.79
C ARG A 16 11.75 29.58 4.70
N ASN A 17 10.58 29.29 5.29
CA ASN A 17 9.92 27.98 5.16
C ASN A 17 9.34 27.74 3.76
N THR A 18 8.95 28.81 3.03
CA THR A 18 8.46 28.70 1.65
C THR A 18 9.56 28.37 0.63
N ALA A 19 10.83 28.60 0.94
CA ALA A 19 11.94 28.26 0.05
C ALA A 19 12.26 26.76 0.05
N TYR A 20 12.04 26.05 1.18
CA TYR A 20 12.20 24.60 1.26
C TYR A 20 11.08 23.88 0.50
N ALA A 21 9.83 24.33 0.66
CA ALA A 21 8.67 23.77 -0.04
C ALA A 21 8.69 24.02 -1.57
N ARG A 22 9.22 25.17 -2.01
CA ARG A 22 9.31 25.50 -3.46
C ARG A 22 10.34 24.65 -4.21
N LYS A 23 11.44 24.23 -3.57
CA LYS A 23 12.48 23.40 -4.22
C LYS A 23 12.06 21.95 -4.38
N THR A 24 11.21 21.40 -3.51
CA THR A 24 10.62 20.07 -3.68
C THR A 24 9.59 20.02 -4.81
N GLY A 25 8.96 21.16 -5.14
CA GLY A 25 8.02 21.26 -6.27
C GLY A 25 8.66 21.38 -7.66
N GLN A 26 9.89 21.91 -7.75
CA GLN A 26 10.56 22.15 -9.04
C GLN A 26 11.27 20.91 -9.64
N ASN A 27 11.42 19.82 -8.87
CA ASN A 27 12.01 18.58 -9.38
C ASN A 27 11.03 17.69 -10.14
N LYS A 28 9.75 18.11 -10.28
CA LYS A 28 8.70 17.37 -11.01
C LYS A 28 8.79 17.47 -12.53
N GLU A 29 9.67 18.27 -13.10
CA GLU A 29 9.75 18.51 -14.55
C GLU A 29 10.91 17.81 -15.27
N ARG A 30 11.61 16.87 -14.65
CA ARG A 30 12.75 16.22 -15.28
C ARG A 30 12.59 14.71 -15.40
N VAL A 31 12.75 14.30 -16.63
CA VAL A 31 12.78 12.95 -17.24
C VAL A 31 11.43 12.51 -17.77
N ALA A 32 11.12 12.93 -18.99
CA ALA A 32 10.13 12.29 -19.83
C ALA A 32 10.72 10.97 -20.42
N GLN A 33 10.94 9.98 -19.59
CA GLN A 33 10.72 8.62 -20.02
C GLN A 33 9.21 8.54 -20.24
N MET A 34 8.75 8.11 -21.43
CA MET A 34 7.31 8.00 -21.67
C MET A 34 6.75 7.12 -20.57
N ALA A 35 5.95 7.71 -19.67
CA ALA A 35 5.35 6.97 -18.58
C ALA A 35 4.51 5.84 -19.17
N ARG A 36 4.63 4.65 -18.63
CA ARG A 36 3.79 3.51 -19.00
C ARG A 36 2.32 3.87 -18.77
N LYS A 37 1.43 3.35 -19.58
CA LYS A 37 0.04 3.75 -19.57
C LYS A 37 -0.90 2.57 -19.31
N ALA A 38 -1.83 2.74 -18.38
CA ALA A 38 -2.96 1.82 -18.19
C ALA A 38 -4.29 2.50 -18.52
N ALA A 39 -5.28 1.72 -18.95
CA ALA A 39 -6.64 2.17 -19.13
C ALA A 39 -7.58 1.50 -18.12
N ILE A 40 -8.45 2.30 -17.51
CA ILE A 40 -9.49 1.84 -16.60
C ILE A 40 -10.86 2.14 -17.21
N ILE A 41 -11.62 1.09 -17.46
CA ILE A 41 -12.96 1.18 -18.02
C ILE A 41 -13.99 0.86 -16.93
N GLY A 42 -14.64 1.90 -16.41
CA GLY A 42 -15.46 1.86 -15.20
C GLY A 42 -14.75 2.48 -14.00
N GLY A 43 -15.19 3.66 -13.56
CA GLY A 43 -14.58 4.51 -12.53
C GLY A 43 -15.24 4.39 -11.14
N GLY A 44 -15.95 3.29 -10.86
CA GLY A 44 -16.51 3.00 -9.54
C GLY A 44 -15.43 2.74 -8.47
N VAL A 45 -15.84 2.22 -7.30
CA VAL A 45 -14.93 1.95 -6.17
C VAL A 45 -13.76 1.03 -6.58
N ILE A 46 -14.04 -0.01 -7.36
CA ILE A 46 -13.02 -0.97 -7.81
C ILE A 46 -12.11 -0.34 -8.88
N GLY A 47 -12.69 0.27 -9.92
CA GLY A 47 -11.90 0.93 -10.97
C GLY A 47 -11.09 2.10 -10.43
N GLY A 48 -11.65 2.90 -9.51
CA GLY A 48 -10.91 3.95 -8.80
C GLY A 48 -9.74 3.40 -7.98
N GLY A 49 -9.91 2.25 -7.36
CA GLY A 49 -8.85 1.54 -6.63
C GLY A 49 -7.72 1.05 -7.54
N TRP A 50 -8.06 0.53 -8.72
CA TRP A 50 -7.08 0.18 -9.76
C TRP A 50 -6.34 1.42 -10.28
N ALA A 51 -7.08 2.50 -10.61
CA ALA A 51 -6.48 3.77 -11.02
C ALA A 51 -5.46 4.27 -9.98
N ALA A 52 -5.83 4.23 -8.70
CA ALA A 52 -4.94 4.63 -7.61
C ALA A 52 -3.68 3.76 -7.52
N ARG A 53 -3.82 2.44 -7.69
CA ARG A 53 -2.69 1.51 -7.65
C ARG A 53 -1.70 1.79 -8.77
N PHE A 54 -2.16 1.99 -10.00
CA PHE A 54 -1.33 2.32 -11.14
C PHE A 54 -0.65 3.70 -10.99
N VAL A 55 -1.42 4.75 -10.67
CA VAL A 55 -0.90 6.12 -10.54
C VAL A 55 0.17 6.23 -9.46
N LEU A 56 -0.06 5.65 -8.30
CA LEU A 56 0.92 5.67 -7.19
C LEU A 56 2.14 4.78 -7.47
N SER A 57 2.06 3.91 -8.48
CA SER A 57 3.19 3.13 -9.01
C SER A 57 3.89 3.80 -10.19
N GLY A 58 3.55 5.05 -10.52
CA GLY A 58 4.21 5.85 -11.55
C GLY A 58 3.66 5.71 -12.97
N TRP A 59 2.52 5.01 -13.15
CA TRP A 59 1.88 4.86 -14.45
C TRP A 59 0.89 5.99 -14.74
N ASP A 60 0.87 6.48 -15.97
CA ASP A 60 -0.23 7.31 -16.45
C ASP A 60 -1.48 6.45 -16.60
N VAL A 61 -2.65 6.98 -16.23
CA VAL A 61 -3.92 6.26 -16.27
C VAL A 61 -4.96 7.06 -17.03
N ASN A 62 -5.49 6.46 -18.07
CA ASN A 62 -6.68 6.94 -18.75
C ASN A 62 -7.92 6.27 -18.15
N VAL A 63 -8.95 7.03 -17.85
CA VAL A 63 -10.20 6.53 -17.28
C VAL A 63 -11.36 6.87 -18.19
N PHE A 64 -12.22 5.90 -18.46
CA PHE A 64 -13.54 6.13 -19.04
C PHE A 64 -14.62 5.63 -18.09
N ASP A 65 -15.56 6.51 -17.77
CA ASP A 65 -16.79 6.17 -17.06
C ASP A 65 -17.91 7.14 -17.55
N PRO A 66 -19.11 6.66 -17.86
CA PRO A 66 -20.23 7.52 -18.26
C PRO A 66 -20.85 8.32 -17.10
N ASP A 67 -20.51 8.01 -15.84
CA ASP A 67 -21.00 8.74 -14.67
C ASP A 67 -20.30 10.10 -14.58
N PRO A 68 -21.03 11.22 -14.62
CA PRO A 68 -20.45 12.56 -14.47
C PRO A 68 -19.76 12.79 -13.13
N GLU A 69 -20.07 11.98 -12.10
CA GLU A 69 -19.44 12.04 -10.78
C GLU A 69 -18.17 11.17 -10.67
N ALA A 70 -17.79 10.47 -11.74
CA ALA A 70 -16.65 9.54 -11.70
C ALA A 70 -15.34 10.23 -11.26
N GLU A 71 -15.06 11.43 -11.77
CA GLU A 71 -13.86 12.21 -11.39
C GLU A 71 -13.83 12.51 -9.89
N ARG A 72 -14.94 12.96 -9.32
CA ARG A 72 -15.06 13.23 -7.89
C ARG A 72 -14.87 11.96 -7.06
N LYS A 73 -15.54 10.86 -7.45
CA LYS A 73 -15.47 9.57 -6.74
C LYS A 73 -14.06 8.99 -6.77
N ILE A 74 -13.39 9.01 -7.92
CA ILE A 74 -11.98 8.58 -8.05
C ILE A 74 -11.07 9.50 -7.24
N GLY A 75 -11.32 10.81 -7.22
CA GLY A 75 -10.58 11.77 -6.39
C GLY A 75 -10.59 11.40 -4.90
N GLU A 76 -11.73 10.94 -4.37
CA GLU A 76 -11.85 10.48 -2.98
C GLU A 76 -11.04 9.18 -2.74
N VAL A 77 -11.12 8.21 -3.66
CA VAL A 77 -10.34 6.98 -3.60
C VAL A 77 -8.84 7.29 -3.65
N MET A 78 -8.42 8.19 -4.54
CA MET A 78 -7.03 8.65 -4.64
C MET A 78 -6.54 9.32 -3.36
N ALA A 79 -7.38 10.13 -2.69
CA ALA A 79 -7.03 10.75 -1.42
C ALA A 79 -6.76 9.70 -0.32
N ASN A 80 -7.60 8.67 -0.25
CA ASN A 80 -7.40 7.55 0.67
C ASN A 80 -6.14 6.74 0.32
N ALA A 81 -5.93 6.43 -0.96
CA ALA A 81 -4.78 5.67 -1.42
C ALA A 81 -3.45 6.40 -1.17
N ARG A 82 -3.37 7.71 -1.44
CA ARG A 82 -2.18 8.55 -1.13
C ARG A 82 -1.85 8.58 0.35
N ALA A 83 -2.88 8.44 1.17
CA ALA A 83 -2.71 8.38 2.62
C ALA A 83 -2.21 7.03 3.12
N ALA A 84 -2.61 5.95 2.45
CA ALA A 84 -2.48 4.59 2.95
C ALA A 84 -1.32 3.82 2.28
N LEU A 85 -1.27 3.77 0.94
CA LEU A 85 -0.32 2.93 0.22
C LEU A 85 1.15 3.24 0.53
N PRO A 86 1.59 4.52 0.60
CA PRO A 86 2.99 4.83 0.92
C PRO A 86 3.42 4.36 2.32
N ALA A 87 2.48 4.20 3.25
CA ALA A 87 2.80 3.72 4.60
C ALA A 87 3.21 2.23 4.64
N LEU A 88 2.99 1.47 3.56
CA LEU A 88 3.42 0.08 3.42
C LEU A 88 4.85 -0.07 2.88
N SER A 89 5.41 1.00 2.31
CA SER A 89 6.71 0.97 1.65
C SER A 89 7.81 1.54 2.54
N ASP A 90 9.00 0.93 2.46
CA ASP A 90 10.24 1.42 3.05
C ASP A 90 11.18 1.99 1.98
N VAL A 91 10.68 2.18 0.77
CA VAL A 91 11.41 2.75 -0.37
C VAL A 91 10.67 3.99 -0.84
N PRO A 92 11.35 5.06 -1.28
CA PRO A 92 10.69 6.25 -1.83
C PRO A 92 9.65 5.87 -2.89
N MET A 93 8.46 6.49 -2.82
CA MET A 93 7.45 6.28 -3.87
C MET A 93 7.94 6.90 -5.17
N PRO A 94 7.65 6.29 -6.34
CA PRO A 94 7.91 6.92 -7.62
C PRO A 94 7.10 8.22 -7.76
N ALA A 95 7.47 9.07 -8.70
CA ALA A 95 6.62 10.19 -9.08
C ALA A 95 5.25 9.64 -9.51
N GLU A 96 4.18 10.27 -9.02
CA GLU A 96 2.82 9.85 -9.39
C GLU A 96 2.61 10.04 -10.90
N GLY A 97 1.99 9.04 -11.54
CA GLY A 97 1.47 9.17 -12.89
C GLY A 97 0.29 10.15 -12.96
N ARG A 98 -0.11 10.49 -14.17
CA ARG A 98 -1.23 11.39 -14.43
C ARG A 98 -2.52 10.60 -14.66
N ILE A 99 -3.64 11.07 -14.11
CA ILE A 99 -4.98 10.59 -14.46
C ILE A 99 -5.55 11.51 -15.54
N THR A 100 -6.11 10.89 -16.59
CA THR A 100 -6.84 11.58 -17.66
C THR A 100 -8.23 10.96 -17.78
N PHE A 101 -9.28 11.76 -17.66
CA PHE A 101 -10.65 11.33 -17.92
C PHE A 101 -10.96 11.51 -19.40
N CYS A 102 -11.35 10.42 -20.05
CA CYS A 102 -11.60 10.36 -21.49
C CYS A 102 -13.10 10.36 -21.79
N GLY A 103 -13.48 10.96 -22.89
CA GLY A 103 -14.87 11.02 -23.34
C GLY A 103 -15.38 9.72 -23.96
N THR A 104 -14.48 8.84 -24.39
CA THR A 104 -14.79 7.56 -25.04
C THR A 104 -13.87 6.44 -24.58
N ILE A 105 -14.32 5.18 -24.74
CA ILE A 105 -13.48 4.00 -24.50
C ILE A 105 -12.28 4.00 -25.45
N THR A 106 -12.48 4.38 -26.70
CA THR A 106 -11.40 4.47 -27.72
C THR A 106 -10.27 5.36 -27.26
N GLU A 107 -10.58 6.57 -26.79
CA GLU A 107 -9.58 7.51 -26.24
C GLU A 107 -8.87 6.94 -25.00
N ALA A 108 -9.63 6.26 -24.13
CA ALA A 108 -9.08 5.71 -22.90
C ALA A 108 -8.04 4.61 -23.16
N VAL A 109 -8.29 3.73 -24.14
CA VAL A 109 -7.41 2.58 -24.40
C VAL A 109 -6.26 2.89 -25.35
N GLU A 110 -6.22 4.09 -25.94
CA GLU A 110 -5.17 4.47 -26.89
C GLU A 110 -3.80 4.51 -26.21
N GLY A 111 -2.89 3.67 -26.70
CA GLY A 111 -1.53 3.55 -26.19
C GLY A 111 -1.42 2.92 -24.80
N ALA A 112 -2.48 2.27 -24.30
CA ALA A 112 -2.44 1.52 -23.07
C ALA A 112 -1.64 0.21 -23.22
N GLU A 113 -0.86 -0.14 -22.21
CA GLU A 113 -0.12 -1.40 -22.11
C GLU A 113 -0.90 -2.44 -21.27
N TYR A 114 -1.88 -2.00 -20.51
CA TYR A 114 -2.78 -2.81 -19.71
C TYR A 114 -4.16 -2.15 -19.65
N ILE A 115 -5.21 -2.93 -19.75
CA ILE A 115 -6.59 -2.46 -19.70
C ILE A 115 -7.31 -3.22 -18.57
N GLN A 116 -7.94 -2.50 -17.66
CA GLN A 116 -8.78 -3.08 -16.61
C GLN A 116 -10.23 -2.67 -16.82
N GLU A 117 -11.11 -3.65 -17.03
CA GLU A 117 -12.54 -3.47 -17.08
C GLU A 117 -13.12 -3.64 -15.66
N SER A 118 -13.90 -2.66 -15.23
CA SER A 118 -14.55 -2.60 -13.91
C SER A 118 -15.97 -2.03 -14.00
N VAL A 119 -16.68 -2.32 -15.10
CA VAL A 119 -18.07 -1.91 -15.26
C VAL A 119 -19.01 -2.82 -14.46
N SER A 120 -20.29 -2.43 -14.34
CA SER A 120 -21.31 -3.18 -13.60
C SER A 120 -21.37 -4.65 -14.04
N GLU A 121 -21.68 -5.54 -13.09
CA GLU A 121 -21.68 -7.00 -13.24
C GLU A 121 -22.88 -7.49 -14.10
N ARG A 122 -22.83 -7.17 -15.39
CA ARG A 122 -23.81 -7.56 -16.42
C ARG A 122 -23.09 -8.02 -17.67
N LEU A 123 -23.24 -9.29 -18.01
CA LEU A 123 -22.47 -9.95 -19.07
C LEU A 123 -22.60 -9.23 -20.43
N GLU A 124 -23.84 -8.86 -20.83
CA GLU A 124 -24.07 -8.17 -22.10
C GLU A 124 -23.42 -6.77 -22.15
N LEU A 125 -23.31 -6.09 -21.00
CA LEU A 125 -22.59 -4.83 -20.91
C LEU A 125 -21.10 -5.06 -21.12
N LYS A 126 -20.53 -6.05 -20.44
CA LYS A 126 -19.11 -6.40 -20.55
C LYS A 126 -18.75 -6.80 -21.98
N HIS A 127 -19.58 -7.60 -22.66
CA HIS A 127 -19.37 -7.93 -24.08
C HIS A 127 -19.33 -6.69 -24.98
N ARG A 128 -20.25 -5.73 -24.79
CA ARG A 128 -20.24 -4.46 -25.56
C ARG A 128 -18.98 -3.64 -25.28
N VAL A 129 -18.55 -3.59 -24.02
CA VAL A 129 -17.34 -2.87 -23.61
C VAL A 129 -16.10 -3.53 -24.23
N PHE A 130 -15.96 -4.86 -24.15
CA PHE A 130 -14.84 -5.57 -24.79
C PHE A 130 -14.81 -5.38 -26.30
N ALA A 131 -15.96 -5.39 -26.97
CA ALA A 131 -16.02 -5.11 -28.40
C ALA A 131 -15.51 -3.70 -28.74
N GLN A 132 -15.87 -2.69 -27.95
CA GLN A 132 -15.36 -1.31 -28.13
C GLN A 132 -13.85 -1.20 -27.84
N ILE A 133 -13.37 -1.83 -26.77
CA ILE A 133 -11.94 -1.89 -26.45
C ILE A 133 -11.16 -2.49 -27.62
N GLN A 134 -11.59 -3.63 -28.14
CA GLN A 134 -10.89 -4.36 -29.20
C GLN A 134 -10.97 -3.69 -30.58
N GLN A 135 -11.87 -2.73 -30.79
CA GLN A 135 -11.85 -1.88 -31.99
C GLN A 135 -10.66 -0.91 -32.02
N ALA A 136 -10.17 -0.50 -30.86
CA ALA A 136 -9.13 0.52 -30.71
C ALA A 136 -7.80 -0.02 -30.14
N SER A 137 -7.79 -1.21 -29.56
CA SER A 137 -6.61 -1.80 -28.92
C SER A 137 -6.45 -3.27 -29.33
N HIS A 138 -5.24 -3.67 -29.73
CA HIS A 138 -4.94 -5.01 -30.20
C HIS A 138 -3.76 -5.61 -29.45
N GLY A 139 -3.89 -6.87 -29.02
CA GLY A 139 -2.80 -7.61 -28.36
C GLY A 139 -2.47 -7.15 -26.93
N VAL A 140 -3.21 -6.17 -26.38
CA VAL A 140 -3.01 -5.66 -25.02
C VAL A 140 -3.79 -6.53 -24.04
N PRO A 141 -3.21 -6.90 -22.87
CA PRO A 141 -3.93 -7.62 -21.82
C PRO A 141 -5.17 -6.86 -21.33
N ILE A 142 -6.32 -7.53 -21.31
CA ILE A 142 -7.59 -6.99 -20.84
C ILE A 142 -8.05 -7.82 -19.64
N GLY A 143 -7.82 -7.29 -18.43
CA GLY A 143 -8.32 -7.88 -17.19
C GLY A 143 -9.74 -7.42 -16.88
N SER A 144 -10.62 -8.32 -16.44
CA SER A 144 -11.93 -7.99 -15.91
C SER A 144 -11.95 -8.09 -14.39
N SER A 145 -12.58 -7.13 -13.73
CA SER A 145 -12.81 -7.15 -12.27
C SER A 145 -14.04 -7.95 -11.87
N THR A 146 -14.60 -8.76 -12.76
CA THR A 146 -15.79 -9.57 -12.44
C THR A 146 -15.54 -10.49 -11.25
N SER A 147 -16.51 -10.58 -10.36
CA SER A 147 -16.49 -11.48 -9.21
C SER A 147 -17.05 -12.86 -9.52
N GLY A 148 -17.95 -12.96 -10.51
CA GLY A 148 -18.73 -14.18 -10.76
C GLY A 148 -18.47 -14.85 -12.11
N PHE A 149 -18.35 -14.07 -13.20
CA PHE A 149 -18.27 -14.64 -14.56
C PHE A 149 -16.95 -15.32 -14.85
N LYS A 150 -17.02 -16.45 -15.55
CA LYS A 150 -15.85 -17.14 -16.08
C LYS A 150 -15.24 -16.37 -17.25
N PRO A 151 -13.92 -16.40 -17.44
CA PRO A 151 -13.30 -15.79 -18.61
C PRO A 151 -13.83 -16.33 -19.93
N SER A 152 -14.23 -17.60 -20.02
CA SER A 152 -14.86 -18.17 -21.22
C SER A 152 -16.19 -17.48 -21.58
N GLU A 153 -16.98 -17.07 -20.57
CA GLU A 153 -18.22 -16.32 -20.77
C GLU A 153 -17.93 -14.88 -21.23
N LEU A 154 -16.92 -14.22 -20.63
CA LEU A 154 -16.48 -12.87 -21.03
C LEU A 154 -15.93 -12.83 -22.46
N GLN A 155 -15.31 -13.92 -22.91
CA GLN A 155 -14.71 -14.07 -24.23
C GLN A 155 -15.71 -14.42 -25.33
N GLU A 156 -16.97 -14.64 -24.98
CA GLU A 156 -18.00 -14.97 -25.96
C GLU A 156 -18.18 -13.81 -26.93
N ASN A 157 -18.12 -14.11 -28.24
CA ASN A 157 -18.20 -13.15 -29.34
C ASN A 157 -17.08 -12.07 -29.36
N ALA A 158 -16.02 -12.19 -28.57
CA ALA A 158 -14.87 -11.30 -28.64
C ALA A 158 -14.12 -11.46 -29.98
N ALA A 159 -13.64 -10.35 -30.54
CA ALA A 159 -12.83 -10.36 -31.76
C ALA A 159 -11.48 -11.08 -31.53
N ASP A 160 -10.85 -10.83 -30.39
CA ASP A 160 -9.68 -11.53 -29.91
C ASP A 160 -9.91 -12.01 -28.45
N PRO A 161 -10.36 -13.24 -28.27
CA PRO A 161 -10.57 -13.80 -26.93
C PRO A 161 -9.27 -14.07 -26.17
N SER A 162 -8.12 -14.15 -26.87
CA SER A 162 -6.86 -14.55 -26.27
C SER A 162 -6.30 -13.55 -25.27
N VAL A 163 -6.71 -12.28 -25.37
CA VAL A 163 -6.22 -11.18 -24.51
C VAL A 163 -7.13 -10.90 -23.33
N ILE A 164 -8.35 -11.47 -23.28
CA ILE A 164 -9.34 -11.25 -22.21
C ILE A 164 -9.18 -12.33 -21.14
N PHE A 165 -9.08 -11.92 -19.89
CA PHE A 165 -9.01 -12.81 -18.72
C PHE A 165 -9.65 -12.12 -17.52
N VAL A 166 -9.85 -12.86 -16.42
CA VAL A 166 -10.25 -12.26 -15.15
C VAL A 166 -9.02 -11.80 -14.38
N ALA A 167 -9.04 -10.56 -13.90
CA ALA A 167 -8.10 -10.00 -12.93
C ALA A 167 -8.93 -9.47 -11.76
N HIS A 168 -9.38 -10.38 -10.89
CA HIS A 168 -10.30 -10.08 -9.81
C HIS A 168 -9.55 -9.56 -8.57
N PRO A 169 -9.77 -8.29 -8.17
CA PRO A 169 -9.11 -7.68 -7.01
C PRO A 169 -9.98 -7.80 -5.76
N PHE A 170 -9.42 -7.45 -4.60
CA PHE A 170 -10.16 -7.25 -3.36
C PHE A 170 -10.15 -5.79 -2.92
N ASN A 171 -11.30 -5.30 -2.45
CA ASN A 171 -11.44 -3.94 -1.94
C ASN A 171 -10.88 -3.83 -0.49
N PRO A 172 -10.01 -2.85 -0.17
CA PRO A 172 -9.55 -1.75 -1.04
C PRO A 172 -8.39 -2.17 -1.97
N VAL A 173 -8.60 -2.03 -3.28
CA VAL A 173 -7.64 -2.46 -4.30
C VAL A 173 -6.26 -1.80 -4.14
N TYR A 174 -6.22 -0.56 -3.67
CA TYR A 174 -4.97 0.17 -3.43
C TYR A 174 -4.17 -0.34 -2.22
N LEU A 175 -4.72 -1.21 -1.36
CA LEU A 175 -4.01 -1.80 -0.21
C LEU A 175 -3.87 -3.31 -0.32
N LEU A 176 -4.97 -4.04 -0.57
CA LEU A 176 -4.94 -5.49 -0.63
C LEU A 176 -4.19 -5.95 -1.89
N PRO A 177 -3.19 -6.81 -1.74
CA PRO A 177 -2.34 -7.16 -2.88
C PRO A 177 -2.95 -8.22 -3.80
N LEU A 178 -3.98 -8.96 -3.38
CA LEU A 178 -4.50 -10.08 -4.16
C LEU A 178 -5.15 -9.61 -5.46
N ALA A 179 -4.75 -10.23 -6.58
CA ALA A 179 -5.47 -10.24 -7.84
C ALA A 179 -5.57 -11.69 -8.34
N GLU A 180 -6.77 -12.26 -8.39
CA GLU A 180 -6.97 -13.59 -8.97
C GLU A 180 -6.91 -13.47 -10.50
N VAL A 181 -5.90 -14.08 -11.11
CA VAL A 181 -5.72 -14.12 -12.57
C VAL A 181 -6.26 -15.45 -13.06
N VAL A 182 -7.43 -15.39 -13.73
CA VAL A 182 -8.13 -16.57 -14.23
C VAL A 182 -8.12 -16.54 -15.75
N PRO A 183 -7.30 -17.37 -16.41
CA PRO A 183 -7.36 -17.60 -17.86
C PRO A 183 -8.44 -18.61 -18.22
N SER A 184 -8.84 -18.64 -19.50
CA SER A 184 -9.58 -19.74 -20.10
C SER A 184 -8.68 -20.58 -21.02
N ALA A 185 -9.26 -21.60 -21.64
CA ALA A 185 -8.58 -22.39 -22.68
C ALA A 185 -8.23 -21.56 -23.94
N LYS A 186 -8.86 -20.40 -24.15
CA LYS A 186 -8.61 -19.49 -25.29
C LYS A 186 -7.54 -18.43 -24.99
N SER A 187 -7.14 -18.26 -23.74
CA SER A 187 -6.20 -17.21 -23.31
C SER A 187 -4.77 -17.53 -23.79
N ASP A 188 -4.08 -16.53 -24.33
CA ASP A 188 -2.67 -16.66 -24.69
C ASP A 188 -1.78 -16.62 -23.43
N ALA A 189 -0.95 -17.64 -23.27
CA ALA A 189 -0.08 -17.78 -22.10
C ALA A 189 0.92 -16.63 -21.96
N LYS A 190 1.40 -16.03 -23.05
CA LYS A 190 2.31 -14.88 -23.01
C LYS A 190 1.60 -13.62 -22.54
N VAL A 191 0.35 -13.41 -22.97
CA VAL A 191 -0.48 -12.31 -22.51
C VAL A 191 -0.73 -12.42 -21.01
N ILE A 192 -1.04 -13.62 -20.52
CA ILE A 192 -1.26 -13.87 -19.09
C ILE A 192 0.02 -13.64 -18.28
N GLU A 193 1.18 -14.10 -18.73
CA GLU A 193 2.44 -13.85 -18.01
C GLU A 193 2.82 -12.37 -18.02
N ASN A 194 2.63 -11.65 -19.14
CA ASN A 194 2.82 -10.21 -19.22
C ASN A 194 1.90 -9.47 -18.23
N ALA A 195 0.62 -9.82 -18.20
CA ALA A 195 -0.34 -9.25 -17.25
C ALA A 195 0.08 -9.48 -15.79
N LYS A 196 0.51 -10.69 -15.46
CA LYS A 196 1.02 -11.02 -14.11
C LYS A 196 2.26 -10.20 -13.74
N GLU A 197 3.16 -9.95 -14.70
CA GLU A 197 4.34 -9.12 -14.43
C GLU A 197 3.95 -7.66 -14.20
N ILE A 198 3.06 -7.10 -15.01
CA ILE A 198 2.50 -5.75 -14.80
C ILE A 198 1.86 -5.64 -13.41
N LEU A 199 1.07 -6.63 -13.00
CA LEU A 199 0.44 -6.64 -11.68
C LEU A 199 1.49 -6.67 -10.54
N ARG A 200 2.60 -7.42 -10.72
CA ARG A 200 3.69 -7.43 -9.73
C ARG A 200 4.42 -6.09 -9.66
N GLU A 201 4.61 -5.41 -10.78
CA GLU A 201 5.24 -4.08 -10.83
C GLU A 201 4.49 -3.06 -9.99
N ILE A 202 3.16 -3.12 -9.99
CA ILE A 202 2.32 -2.24 -9.18
C ILE A 202 2.05 -2.78 -7.76
N GLY A 203 2.80 -3.80 -7.32
CA GLY A 203 2.74 -4.35 -5.96
C GLY A 203 1.55 -5.25 -5.68
N MET A 204 0.95 -5.86 -6.73
CA MET A 204 -0.08 -6.88 -6.56
C MET A 204 0.52 -8.28 -6.50
N PHE A 205 -0.24 -9.21 -5.94
CA PHE A 205 0.03 -10.65 -5.95
C PHE A 205 -0.90 -11.34 -6.95
N PRO A 206 -0.45 -11.61 -8.20
CA PRO A 206 -1.27 -12.25 -9.21
C PRO A 206 -1.38 -13.76 -8.93
N LEU A 207 -2.45 -14.17 -8.25
CA LEU A 207 -2.75 -15.57 -8.00
C LEU A 207 -3.27 -16.24 -9.27
N HIS A 208 -2.48 -17.11 -9.88
CA HIS A 208 -2.91 -17.85 -11.07
C HIS A 208 -3.93 -18.95 -10.70
N VAL A 209 -5.18 -18.77 -11.11
CA VAL A 209 -6.24 -19.78 -10.96
C VAL A 209 -6.17 -20.75 -12.13
N ARG A 210 -5.81 -22.00 -11.87
CA ARG A 210 -5.45 -22.99 -12.89
C ARG A 210 -6.61 -23.44 -13.79
N LYS A 211 -7.84 -23.28 -13.31
CA LYS A 211 -9.07 -23.68 -14.00
C LYS A 211 -10.16 -22.66 -13.68
N GLU A 212 -10.82 -22.15 -14.71
CA GLU A 212 -11.97 -21.28 -14.52
C GLU A 212 -13.11 -22.00 -13.78
N ILE A 213 -13.66 -21.33 -12.82
CA ILE A 213 -14.83 -21.73 -12.03
C ILE A 213 -15.66 -20.50 -11.72
N ASP A 214 -16.94 -20.69 -11.42
CA ASP A 214 -17.82 -19.60 -10.97
C ASP A 214 -17.29 -19.04 -9.65
N ALA A 215 -17.28 -17.70 -9.51
CA ALA A 215 -16.83 -16.96 -8.31
C ALA A 215 -15.38 -17.23 -7.89
N HIS A 216 -14.55 -17.76 -8.77
CA HIS A 216 -13.12 -17.99 -8.58
C HIS A 216 -12.78 -18.73 -7.27
N ILE A 217 -11.64 -18.46 -6.62
CA ILE A 217 -11.27 -19.15 -5.36
C ILE A 217 -11.77 -18.35 -4.15
N ALA A 218 -11.42 -17.07 -4.08
CA ALA A 218 -11.60 -16.30 -2.85
C ALA A 218 -13.06 -15.95 -2.61
N ASP A 219 -13.81 -15.57 -3.66
CA ASP A 219 -15.24 -15.28 -3.51
C ASP A 219 -16.06 -16.53 -3.17
N ARG A 220 -15.65 -17.73 -3.61
CA ARG A 220 -16.30 -18.97 -3.15
C ARG A 220 -16.21 -19.17 -1.65
N PHE A 221 -15.08 -18.78 -1.03
CA PHE A 221 -14.96 -18.80 0.43
C PHE A 221 -15.80 -17.72 1.08
N LEU A 222 -15.83 -16.51 0.51
CA LEU A 222 -16.67 -15.41 1.01
C LEU A 222 -18.15 -15.80 0.96
N GLU A 223 -18.61 -16.35 -0.16
CA GLU A 223 -19.98 -16.81 -0.34
C GLU A 223 -20.37 -17.90 0.67
N ALA A 224 -19.48 -18.84 0.93
CA ALA A 224 -19.74 -19.89 1.91
C ALA A 224 -19.93 -19.31 3.32
N VAL A 225 -19.04 -18.40 3.74
CA VAL A 225 -19.13 -17.77 5.06
C VAL A 225 -20.36 -16.87 5.15
N TRP A 226 -20.66 -16.10 4.10
CA TRP A 226 -21.81 -15.22 4.07
C TRP A 226 -23.15 -15.97 4.16
N ARG A 227 -23.31 -17.04 3.38
CA ARG A 227 -24.52 -17.88 3.45
C ARG A 227 -24.74 -18.46 4.83
N GLU A 228 -23.70 -18.96 5.49
CA GLU A 228 -23.79 -19.46 6.85
C GLU A 228 -24.15 -18.32 7.83
N ALA A 229 -23.56 -17.14 7.71
CA ALA A 229 -23.86 -15.99 8.54
C ALA A 229 -25.34 -15.54 8.44
N LEU A 230 -25.92 -15.54 7.22
CA LEU A 230 -27.33 -15.23 7.01
C LEU A 230 -28.25 -16.21 7.73
N TRP A 231 -27.93 -17.50 7.73
CA TRP A 231 -28.70 -18.51 8.47
C TRP A 231 -28.60 -18.32 9.98
N LEU A 232 -27.43 -18.00 10.53
CA LEU A 232 -27.24 -17.74 11.95
C LEU A 232 -28.09 -16.55 12.43
N VAL A 233 -28.16 -15.48 11.63
CA VAL A 233 -29.01 -14.31 11.95
C VAL A 233 -30.50 -14.68 11.83
N LYS A 234 -30.90 -15.30 10.71
CA LYS A 234 -32.31 -15.68 10.47
C LYS A 234 -32.86 -16.63 11.54
N ASP A 235 -32.07 -17.59 11.96
CA ASP A 235 -32.45 -18.57 12.97
C ASP A 235 -32.35 -18.01 14.42
N GLY A 236 -31.94 -16.72 14.58
CA GLY A 236 -31.79 -16.06 15.88
C GLY A 236 -30.66 -16.63 16.75
N VAL A 237 -29.68 -17.29 16.13
CA VAL A 237 -28.52 -17.88 16.84
C VAL A 237 -27.52 -16.80 17.22
N ALA A 238 -27.29 -15.81 16.35
CA ALA A 238 -26.36 -14.70 16.58
C ALA A 238 -26.81 -13.44 15.84
N THR A 239 -26.40 -12.28 16.35
CA THR A 239 -26.48 -10.99 15.68
C THR A 239 -25.33 -10.80 14.70
N THR A 240 -25.41 -9.80 13.82
CA THR A 240 -24.31 -9.41 12.93
C THR A 240 -23.03 -9.08 13.71
N GLU A 241 -23.16 -8.38 14.86
CA GLU A 241 -22.03 -8.02 15.71
C GLU A 241 -21.33 -9.25 16.31
N GLU A 242 -22.10 -10.20 16.86
CA GLU A 242 -21.56 -11.44 17.45
C GLU A 242 -20.86 -12.31 16.40
N ILE A 243 -21.37 -12.37 15.15
CA ILE A 243 -20.71 -13.05 14.04
C ILE A 243 -19.37 -12.38 13.69
N ASP A 244 -19.38 -11.04 13.56
CA ASP A 244 -18.16 -10.27 13.27
C ASP A 244 -17.12 -10.44 14.38
N GLU A 245 -17.54 -10.46 15.67
CA GLU A 245 -16.63 -10.71 16.79
C GLU A 245 -16.04 -12.11 16.78
N ALA A 246 -16.83 -13.13 16.47
CA ALA A 246 -16.33 -14.50 16.33
C ALA A 246 -15.25 -14.61 15.24
N ILE A 247 -15.40 -13.87 14.13
CA ILE A 247 -14.42 -13.80 13.07
C ILE A 247 -13.19 -12.99 13.51
N ARG A 248 -13.39 -11.74 14.00
CA ARG A 248 -12.31 -10.80 14.34
C ARG A 248 -11.42 -11.30 15.47
N MET A 249 -12.02 -11.91 16.51
CA MET A 249 -11.29 -12.37 17.70
C MET A 249 -10.84 -13.84 17.60
N GLY A 250 -11.35 -14.57 16.62
CA GLY A 250 -11.11 -16.00 16.46
C GLY A 250 -10.30 -16.35 15.23
N PHE A 251 -10.95 -17.06 14.30
CA PHE A 251 -10.26 -17.68 13.16
C PHE A 251 -9.74 -16.66 12.12
N GLY A 252 -10.34 -15.48 12.03
CA GLY A 252 -9.88 -14.42 11.12
C GLY A 252 -8.43 -14.00 11.36
N LEU A 253 -8.00 -13.90 12.64
CA LEU A 253 -6.60 -13.62 12.98
C LEU A 253 -5.64 -14.71 12.51
N ARG A 254 -6.07 -15.98 12.54
CA ARG A 254 -5.25 -17.09 12.03
C ARG A 254 -5.20 -17.11 10.51
N TRP A 255 -6.35 -16.92 9.86
CA TRP A 255 -6.45 -16.93 8.41
C TRP A 255 -5.70 -15.78 7.75
N GLY A 256 -5.70 -14.59 8.37
CA GLY A 256 -4.97 -13.45 7.84
C GLY A 256 -3.45 -13.66 7.73
N GLN A 257 -2.88 -14.57 8.53
CA GLN A 257 -1.45 -14.88 8.51
C GLN A 257 -1.12 -16.22 7.83
N MET A 258 -1.94 -17.26 8.01
CA MET A 258 -1.64 -18.63 7.57
C MET A 258 -2.58 -19.13 6.47
N GLY A 259 -3.75 -18.53 6.31
CA GLY A 259 -4.81 -19.12 5.51
C GLY A 259 -5.44 -20.33 6.18
N LEU A 260 -6.23 -21.10 5.42
CA LEU A 260 -7.01 -22.22 5.95
C LEU A 260 -6.16 -23.46 6.20
N PHE A 261 -5.51 -23.98 5.16
CA PHE A 261 -4.82 -25.28 5.25
C PHE A 261 -3.58 -25.25 6.15
N GLU A 262 -2.83 -24.17 6.15
CA GLU A 262 -1.66 -24.02 7.03
C GLU A 262 -2.09 -23.93 8.50
N THR A 263 -3.20 -23.25 8.79
CA THR A 263 -3.83 -23.24 10.14
C THR A 263 -4.17 -24.66 10.59
N TYR A 264 -4.76 -25.47 9.71
CA TYR A 264 -5.13 -26.85 10.05
C TYR A 264 -3.93 -27.80 10.14
N ARG A 265 -2.89 -27.55 9.33
CA ARG A 265 -1.62 -28.28 9.47
C ARG A 265 -1.01 -28.10 10.86
N VAL A 266 -1.00 -26.87 11.37
CA VAL A 266 -0.51 -26.58 12.72
C VAL A 266 -1.42 -27.21 13.78
N ALA A 267 -2.73 -27.18 13.60
CA ALA A 267 -3.69 -27.80 14.50
C ALA A 267 -3.54 -29.33 14.59
N GLY A 268 -2.99 -29.99 13.57
CA GLY A 268 -2.66 -31.40 13.57
C GLY A 268 -1.42 -31.79 14.41
N GLY A 269 -0.75 -30.80 15.03
CA GLY A 269 0.45 -31.01 15.83
C GLY A 269 1.61 -31.56 14.99
N GLU A 270 2.53 -32.29 15.60
CA GLU A 270 3.72 -32.86 14.94
C GLU A 270 3.38 -33.80 13.78
N ALA A 271 2.22 -34.48 13.82
CA ALA A 271 1.75 -35.35 12.75
C ALA A 271 1.11 -34.59 11.57
N GLY A 272 0.90 -33.27 11.71
CA GLY A 272 0.53 -32.34 10.64
C GLY A 272 -0.86 -32.60 10.03
N MET A 273 -1.02 -32.22 8.76
CA MET A 273 -2.31 -32.24 8.06
C MET A 273 -2.96 -33.65 8.01
N LYS A 274 -2.17 -34.70 7.85
CA LYS A 274 -2.72 -36.08 7.79
C LYS A 274 -3.45 -36.45 9.07
N HIS A 275 -2.88 -36.08 10.21
CA HIS A 275 -3.50 -36.33 11.53
C HIS A 275 -4.78 -35.47 11.69
N PHE A 276 -4.71 -34.18 11.34
CA PHE A 276 -5.87 -33.31 11.38
C PHE A 276 -7.03 -33.86 10.56
N LEU A 277 -6.77 -34.29 9.32
CA LEU A 277 -7.79 -34.89 8.44
C LEU A 277 -8.35 -36.19 8.99
N ALA A 278 -7.52 -37.05 9.58
CA ALA A 278 -7.99 -38.29 10.20
C ALA A 278 -8.90 -38.03 11.41
N GLN A 279 -8.57 -37.00 12.20
CA GLN A 279 -9.33 -36.68 13.40
C GLN A 279 -10.63 -35.91 13.10
N PHE A 280 -10.59 -34.90 12.21
CA PHE A 280 -11.71 -34.01 11.95
C PHE A 280 -12.45 -34.28 10.63
N GLY A 281 -11.85 -35.01 9.71
CA GLY A 281 -12.51 -35.39 8.44
C GLY A 281 -13.88 -36.02 8.61
N PRO A 282 -14.07 -36.99 9.54
CA PRO A 282 -15.39 -37.57 9.80
C PRO A 282 -16.47 -36.54 10.18
N CYS A 283 -16.10 -35.42 10.82
CA CYS A 283 -17.04 -34.38 11.22
C CYS A 283 -17.64 -33.60 10.03
N LEU A 284 -17.01 -33.68 8.86
CA LEU A 284 -17.51 -33.00 7.65
C LEU A 284 -18.84 -33.56 7.14
N THR A 285 -19.20 -34.77 7.59
CA THR A 285 -20.53 -35.39 7.29
C THR A 285 -21.62 -34.97 8.29
N TRP A 286 -21.26 -34.24 9.33
CA TRP A 286 -22.19 -33.79 10.36
C TRP A 286 -22.94 -32.53 9.93
N PRO A 287 -24.18 -32.31 10.37
CA PRO A 287 -25.01 -31.19 9.95
C PRO A 287 -24.62 -29.88 10.69
N TRP A 288 -23.33 -29.50 10.64
CA TRP A 288 -22.83 -28.29 11.32
C TRP A 288 -23.01 -27.02 10.52
N THR A 289 -23.37 -27.13 9.23
CA THR A 289 -23.47 -26.00 8.31
C THR A 289 -24.60 -26.18 7.32
N LYS A 290 -25.17 -25.08 6.83
CA LYS A 290 -26.20 -25.01 5.78
C LYS A 290 -25.66 -24.48 4.46
N LEU A 291 -24.40 -24.74 4.10
CA LEU A 291 -23.68 -24.11 2.98
C LEU A 291 -24.41 -24.12 1.63
N MET A 292 -25.28 -25.11 1.36
CA MET A 292 -26.02 -25.21 0.09
C MET A 292 -27.34 -24.46 0.10
N ASP A 293 -27.83 -24.06 1.28
CA ASP A 293 -29.08 -23.34 1.44
C ASP A 293 -28.84 -21.84 1.62
N VAL A 294 -29.76 -21.01 1.13
CA VAL A 294 -29.74 -19.56 1.33
C VAL A 294 -31.09 -19.18 1.94
N PRO A 295 -31.14 -18.33 3.00
CA PRO A 295 -32.40 -17.79 3.49
C PRO A 295 -33.14 -17.03 2.39
N GLU A 296 -34.47 -17.07 2.43
CA GLU A 296 -35.27 -16.23 1.54
C GLU A 296 -34.97 -14.74 1.83
N PHE A 297 -34.58 -14.00 0.81
CA PHE A 297 -34.28 -12.57 0.89
C PHE A 297 -35.57 -11.77 0.79
N ASN A 298 -36.26 -11.62 1.91
CA ASN A 298 -37.47 -10.82 2.04
C ASN A 298 -37.20 -9.54 2.85
N ASP A 299 -38.15 -8.60 2.83
CA ASP A 299 -37.99 -7.30 3.50
C ASP A 299 -37.74 -7.45 5.00
N GLU A 300 -38.33 -8.45 5.66
CA GLU A 300 -38.14 -8.70 7.10
C GLU A 300 -36.68 -9.06 7.41
N LEU A 301 -36.04 -9.93 6.63
CA LEU A 301 -34.62 -10.27 6.81
C LEU A 301 -33.70 -9.09 6.49
N VAL A 302 -34.02 -8.34 5.43
CA VAL A 302 -33.25 -7.16 5.04
C VAL A 302 -33.29 -6.10 6.13
N ASP A 303 -34.49 -5.79 6.67
CA ASP A 303 -34.66 -4.81 7.74
C ASP A 303 -33.99 -5.26 9.04
N LEU A 304 -34.04 -6.56 9.36
CA LEU A 304 -33.36 -7.11 10.53
C LEU A 304 -31.83 -6.93 10.43
N ILE A 305 -31.23 -7.31 9.33
CA ILE A 305 -29.78 -7.21 9.11
C ILE A 305 -29.33 -5.74 9.08
N ALA A 306 -30.04 -4.88 8.35
CA ALA A 306 -29.75 -3.44 8.28
C ALA A 306 -29.83 -2.78 9.66
N GLY A 307 -30.89 -3.05 10.42
CA GLY A 307 -31.07 -2.51 11.76
C GLY A 307 -29.97 -2.94 12.75
N GLN A 308 -29.55 -4.19 12.68
CA GLN A 308 -28.41 -4.68 13.49
C GLN A 308 -27.08 -4.01 13.08
N SER A 309 -26.82 -3.89 11.77
CA SER A 309 -25.64 -3.22 11.26
C SER A 309 -25.57 -1.74 11.66
N ASP A 310 -26.71 -1.03 11.62
CA ASP A 310 -26.80 0.35 12.09
C ASP A 310 -26.55 0.46 13.60
N ALA A 311 -27.09 -0.46 14.39
CA ALA A 311 -26.83 -0.49 15.83
C ALA A 311 -25.34 -0.74 16.14
N GLN A 312 -24.67 -1.60 15.37
CA GLN A 312 -23.26 -1.95 15.50
C GLN A 312 -22.33 -0.78 15.14
N SER A 313 -22.52 -0.16 13.97
CA SER A 313 -21.55 0.76 13.37
C SER A 313 -22.11 2.09 12.90
N GLY A 314 -23.42 2.33 12.99
CA GLY A 314 -24.10 3.53 12.46
C GLY A 314 -23.67 4.86 13.08
N LYS A 315 -22.91 4.83 14.20
CA LYS A 315 -22.28 6.05 14.77
C LYS A 315 -21.12 6.60 13.92
N TYR A 316 -20.61 5.82 12.98
CA TYR A 316 -19.54 6.22 12.06
C TYR A 316 -20.11 6.41 10.65
N SER A 317 -19.65 7.42 9.95
CA SER A 317 -19.85 7.50 8.51
C SER A 317 -19.05 6.40 7.77
N ILE A 318 -19.48 6.04 6.58
CA ILE A 318 -18.74 5.07 5.75
C ILE A 318 -17.29 5.54 5.52
N ARG A 319 -17.06 6.84 5.36
CA ARG A 319 -15.70 7.40 5.18
C ARG A 319 -14.82 7.27 6.43
N GLU A 320 -15.42 7.31 7.62
CA GLU A 320 -14.69 7.03 8.86
C GLU A 320 -14.35 5.55 8.98
N LEU A 321 -15.28 4.67 8.65
CA LEU A 321 -15.03 3.22 8.64
C LEU A 321 -13.96 2.82 7.62
N GLU A 322 -13.95 3.39 6.43
CA GLU A 322 -12.89 3.18 5.43
C GLU A 322 -11.51 3.56 5.98
N ARG A 323 -11.40 4.72 6.64
CA ARG A 323 -10.13 5.17 7.24
C ARG A 323 -9.66 4.26 8.36
N ILE A 324 -10.56 3.81 9.23
CA ILE A 324 -10.26 2.86 10.31
C ILE A 324 -9.76 1.53 9.70
N ARG A 325 -10.47 1.01 8.71
CA ARG A 325 -10.09 -0.21 7.98
C ARG A 325 -8.68 -0.09 7.40
N ASP A 326 -8.39 0.98 6.66
CA ASP A 326 -7.12 1.18 5.99
C ASP A 326 -5.96 1.25 6.99
N GLN A 327 -6.15 1.95 8.11
CA GLN A 327 -5.14 2.03 9.19
C GLN A 327 -4.87 0.66 9.82
N ASN A 328 -5.91 -0.12 10.09
CA ASN A 328 -5.78 -1.46 10.63
C ASN A 328 -5.07 -2.40 9.65
N LEU A 329 -5.43 -2.33 8.35
CA LEU A 329 -4.76 -3.11 7.30
C LEU A 329 -3.29 -2.75 7.16
N ILE A 330 -2.92 -1.47 7.21
CA ILE A 330 -1.52 -1.02 7.19
C ILE A 330 -0.76 -1.63 8.37
N GLY A 331 -1.29 -1.50 9.59
CA GLY A 331 -0.66 -2.07 10.79
C GLY A 331 -0.45 -3.57 10.68
N PHE A 332 -1.49 -4.29 10.25
CA PHE A 332 -1.43 -5.74 10.07
C PHE A 332 -0.43 -6.17 8.98
N MET A 333 -0.47 -5.52 7.82
CA MET A 333 0.42 -5.84 6.70
C MET A 333 1.89 -5.49 7.02
N ARG A 334 2.15 -4.41 7.77
CA ARG A 334 3.51 -4.09 8.23
C ARG A 334 4.03 -5.12 9.22
N ALA A 335 3.22 -5.58 10.18
CA ALA A 335 3.60 -6.66 11.09
C ALA A 335 3.96 -7.97 10.35
N LEU A 336 3.21 -8.28 9.28
CA LEU A 336 3.54 -9.42 8.40
C LEU A 336 4.81 -9.19 7.57
N LYS A 337 5.05 -7.94 7.15
CA LYS A 337 6.27 -7.53 6.43
C LYS A 337 7.51 -7.76 7.28
N ASP A 338 7.47 -7.33 8.56
CA ASP A 338 8.58 -7.52 9.51
C ASP A 338 8.88 -9.01 9.77
N ARG A 339 7.90 -9.89 9.55
CA ARG A 339 8.05 -11.35 9.70
C ARG A 339 8.35 -12.08 8.39
N ASN A 340 8.45 -11.37 7.27
CA ASN A 340 8.61 -11.95 5.93
C ASN A 340 7.56 -13.05 5.66
N TRP A 341 6.28 -12.79 5.98
CA TRP A 341 5.22 -13.78 5.96
C TRP A 341 3.96 -13.29 5.25
N GLY A 342 3.20 -14.20 4.59
CA GLY A 342 1.92 -13.90 3.96
C GLY A 342 1.97 -12.68 3.03
N ALA A 343 1.04 -11.75 3.18
CA ALA A 343 1.02 -10.49 2.41
C ALA A 343 2.27 -9.64 2.61
N GLY A 344 3.00 -9.82 3.72
CA GLY A 344 4.26 -9.12 3.98
C GLY A 344 5.36 -9.45 2.98
N LYS A 345 5.42 -10.69 2.46
CA LYS A 345 6.35 -11.07 1.38
C LYS A 345 6.12 -10.24 0.12
N VAL A 346 4.86 -10.03 -0.25
CA VAL A 346 4.50 -9.22 -1.43
C VAL A 346 5.03 -7.79 -1.29
N LEU A 347 4.91 -7.21 -0.09
CA LEU A 347 5.45 -5.87 0.20
C LEU A 347 6.98 -5.84 0.10
N LEU A 348 7.66 -6.85 0.63
CA LEU A 348 9.13 -6.95 0.56
C LEU A 348 9.63 -7.11 -0.88
N ASP A 349 8.98 -7.98 -1.66
CA ASP A 349 9.30 -8.18 -3.07
C ASP A 349 9.07 -6.90 -3.89
N HIS A 350 7.98 -6.18 -3.60
CA HIS A 350 7.70 -4.90 -4.23
C HIS A 350 8.75 -3.84 -3.85
N ASP A 351 9.10 -3.73 -2.58
CA ASP A 351 10.18 -2.81 -2.13
C ASP A 351 11.53 -3.16 -2.75
N ALA A 352 11.86 -4.45 -2.94
CA ALA A 352 13.09 -4.86 -3.60
C ALA A 352 13.13 -4.39 -5.07
N ARG A 353 12.03 -4.56 -5.81
CA ARG A 353 11.90 -4.06 -7.20
C ARG A 353 12.04 -2.54 -7.26
N ARG A 354 11.34 -1.82 -6.38
CA ARG A 354 11.40 -0.37 -6.30
C ARG A 354 12.77 0.15 -5.89
N ARG A 355 13.47 -0.57 -5.02
CA ARG A 355 14.84 -0.24 -4.63
C ARG A 355 15.79 -0.33 -5.80
N ALA A 356 15.68 -1.36 -6.62
CA ALA A 356 16.49 -1.49 -7.84
C ALA A 356 16.23 -0.32 -8.80
N ALA A 357 14.97 -0.02 -9.10
CA ALA A 357 14.59 1.12 -9.95
C ALA A 357 15.07 2.47 -9.38
N PHE A 358 14.94 2.68 -8.06
CA PHE A 358 15.43 3.89 -7.41
C PHE A 358 16.95 4.11 -7.58
N HIS A 359 17.76 3.05 -7.49
CA HIS A 359 19.21 3.16 -7.70
C HIS A 359 19.58 3.41 -9.14
N GLU A 360 18.82 2.90 -10.11
CA GLU A 360 18.98 3.23 -11.53
C GLU A 360 18.67 4.71 -11.80
N ASP A 361 17.61 5.27 -11.20
CA ASP A 361 17.24 6.68 -11.31
C ASP A 361 18.28 7.61 -10.69
N LEU A 362 18.85 7.26 -9.53
CA LEU A 362 19.91 8.04 -8.89
C LEU A 362 21.16 8.17 -9.77
N ALA A 363 21.49 7.17 -10.55
CA ALA A 363 22.60 7.23 -11.50
C ALA A 363 22.42 8.34 -12.55
N SER A 364 21.18 8.82 -12.77
CA SER A 364 20.86 9.94 -13.66
C SER A 364 21.02 11.34 -13.04
N GLY A 365 21.35 11.44 -11.74
CA GLY A 365 21.80 12.69 -11.09
C GLY A 365 20.73 13.56 -10.41
N ALA A 366 19.59 13.01 -10.04
CA ALA A 366 18.56 13.74 -9.29
C ALA A 366 18.84 13.72 -7.77
N GLY A 367 19.20 14.87 -7.18
CA GLY A 367 19.41 15.02 -5.72
C GLY A 367 18.23 15.76 -5.06
N ALA A 368 17.52 15.08 -4.16
CA ALA A 368 16.59 15.68 -3.21
C ALA A 368 16.69 14.89 -1.89
N PRO A 369 16.33 15.47 -0.72
CA PRO A 369 16.20 14.67 0.49
C PRO A 369 15.25 13.49 0.25
N LEU A 370 15.64 12.30 0.68
CA LEU A 370 14.84 11.08 0.49
C LEU A 370 13.58 11.13 1.36
N GLU A 371 12.42 11.04 0.76
CA GLU A 371 11.17 10.83 1.48
C GLU A 371 10.99 9.32 1.69
N LEU A 372 11.26 8.85 2.90
CA LEU A 372 11.41 7.41 3.18
C LEU A 372 10.21 6.82 3.89
N VAL A 373 9.54 7.58 4.75
CA VAL A 373 8.49 7.03 5.62
C VAL A 373 7.31 7.98 5.68
N LYS A 374 6.10 7.42 5.56
CA LYS A 374 4.84 8.08 5.92
C LYS A 374 4.22 7.34 7.08
N MET A 375 3.84 8.05 8.14
CA MET A 375 3.30 7.49 9.37
C MET A 375 2.16 8.34 9.91
N GLN A 376 1.41 7.78 10.84
CA GLN A 376 0.36 8.50 11.55
C GLN A 376 0.63 8.46 13.04
N VAL A 377 0.33 9.56 13.73
CA VAL A 377 0.44 9.63 15.19
C VAL A 377 -0.61 8.74 15.83
N LEU A 378 -0.16 7.73 16.59
CA LEU A 378 -0.98 6.70 17.22
C LEU A 378 -1.42 7.12 18.64
N PRO A 379 -2.51 6.54 19.19
CA PRO A 379 -2.96 6.85 20.57
C PRO A 379 -1.86 6.67 21.63
N GLY A 380 -1.04 5.61 21.51
CA GLY A 380 0.08 5.35 22.42
C GLY A 380 1.26 6.33 22.31
N TRP A 381 1.21 7.26 21.35
CA TRP A 381 2.23 8.29 21.17
C TRP A 381 1.88 9.60 21.85
N ILE A 382 0.65 9.72 22.37
CA ILE A 382 0.11 10.95 22.95
C ILE A 382 0.31 10.98 24.46
N ASP A 383 0.81 12.10 24.96
CA ASP A 383 0.94 12.37 26.40
C ASP A 383 -0.35 12.95 27.00
N TYR A 384 -0.31 13.24 28.29
CA TYR A 384 -1.43 13.83 29.03
C TYR A 384 -1.80 15.26 28.58
N ASN A 385 -0.93 15.95 27.81
CA ASN A 385 -1.22 17.26 27.24
C ASN A 385 -1.93 17.17 25.87
N GLY A 386 -2.16 15.94 25.36
CA GLY A 386 -2.80 15.71 24.07
C GLY A 386 -1.88 15.86 22.86
N HIS A 387 -0.56 15.86 23.07
CA HIS A 387 0.44 15.98 22.02
C HIS A 387 1.37 14.75 21.98
N MET A 388 2.01 14.54 20.85
CA MET A 388 3.01 13.49 20.66
C MET A 388 4.19 13.71 21.62
N THR A 389 4.51 12.68 22.42
CA THR A 389 5.58 12.76 23.43
C THR A 389 6.95 12.95 22.77
N GLU A 390 7.90 13.57 23.47
CA GLU A 390 9.24 13.86 22.94
C GLU A 390 9.97 12.60 22.43
N GLY A 391 9.87 11.49 23.13
CA GLY A 391 10.51 10.24 22.75
C GLY A 391 9.98 9.65 21.45
N GLN A 392 8.74 9.95 21.07
CA GLN A 392 8.14 9.45 19.84
C GLN A 392 8.68 10.14 18.58
N TYR A 393 9.21 11.36 18.68
CA TYR A 393 9.92 11.99 17.57
C TYR A 393 11.23 11.25 17.25
N LEU A 394 11.92 10.75 18.27
CA LEU A 394 13.10 9.90 18.07
C LEU A 394 12.70 8.54 17.48
N SER A 395 11.61 7.93 17.97
CA SER A 395 11.07 6.69 17.41
C SER A 395 10.69 6.85 15.94
N ALA A 396 9.99 7.93 15.58
CA ALA A 396 9.65 8.25 14.21
C ALA A 396 10.89 8.42 13.32
N ALA A 397 11.93 9.08 13.81
CA ALA A 397 13.19 9.22 13.08
C ALA A 397 13.95 7.89 12.96
N SER A 398 13.85 7.01 13.94
CA SER A 398 14.42 5.65 13.86
C SER A 398 13.80 4.84 12.72
N GLU A 399 12.50 5.00 12.45
CA GLU A 399 11.85 4.37 11.29
C GLU A 399 12.45 4.90 9.97
N VAL A 400 12.74 6.22 9.90
CA VAL A 400 13.42 6.81 8.73
C VAL A 400 14.82 6.22 8.56
N SER A 401 15.58 6.10 9.66
CA SER A 401 16.92 5.52 9.65
C SER A 401 16.89 4.05 9.20
N ASN A 402 15.96 3.28 9.73
CA ASN A 402 15.77 1.87 9.37
C ASN A 402 15.42 1.71 7.88
N ALA A 403 14.53 2.55 7.36
CA ALA A 403 14.19 2.55 5.94
C ALA A 403 15.40 2.90 5.06
N PHE A 404 16.20 3.88 5.48
CA PHE A 404 17.42 4.27 4.79
C PHE A 404 18.46 3.14 4.80
N LEU A 405 18.69 2.49 5.94
CA LEU A 405 19.64 1.37 6.03
C LEU A 405 19.19 0.20 5.14
N ARG A 406 17.90 -0.11 5.10
CA ARG A 406 17.36 -1.10 4.16
C ARG A 406 17.56 -0.69 2.71
N LEU A 407 17.40 0.61 2.39
CA LEU A 407 17.59 1.15 1.04
C LEU A 407 19.01 0.92 0.52
N ILE A 408 20.02 1.07 1.36
CA ILE A 408 21.43 0.85 1.03
C ILE A 408 21.90 -0.61 1.21
N GLY A 409 20.99 -1.57 1.43
CA GLY A 409 21.33 -2.98 1.55
C GLY A 409 21.83 -3.41 2.95
N ALA A 410 21.82 -2.51 3.95
CA ALA A 410 22.21 -2.81 5.32
C ALA A 410 20.99 -3.23 6.20
N GLY A 411 20.08 -4.05 5.64
CA GLY A 411 18.88 -4.57 6.29
C GLY A 411 19.13 -5.85 7.13
N MET A 412 18.05 -6.62 7.37
CA MET A 412 18.09 -7.80 8.25
C MET A 412 19.10 -8.86 7.79
N ASP A 413 19.14 -9.18 6.50
CA ASP A 413 20.08 -10.18 5.95
C ASP A 413 21.54 -9.78 6.23
N TYR A 414 21.83 -8.48 6.17
CA TYR A 414 23.14 -7.93 6.50
C TYR A 414 23.47 -8.06 7.97
N VAL A 415 22.48 -7.84 8.84
CA VAL A 415 22.59 -8.02 10.29
C VAL A 415 22.80 -9.49 10.63
N GLU A 416 22.08 -10.42 10.00
CA GLU A 416 22.29 -11.86 10.15
C GLU A 416 23.69 -12.30 9.70
N GLY A 417 24.26 -11.59 8.71
CA GLY A 417 25.66 -11.75 8.29
C GLY A 417 26.69 -11.29 9.32
N GLY A 418 26.26 -10.63 10.40
CA GLY A 418 27.09 -10.20 11.53
C GLY A 418 27.63 -8.76 11.42
N HIS A 419 27.05 -7.94 10.54
CA HIS A 419 27.42 -6.53 10.36
C HIS A 419 26.20 -5.62 10.50
N SER A 420 26.41 -4.39 10.97
CA SER A 420 25.34 -3.41 11.12
C SER A 420 25.88 -1.99 11.18
N TYR A 421 24.99 -1.00 10.99
CA TYR A 421 25.24 0.38 11.38
C TYR A 421 24.59 0.67 12.73
N TYR A 422 25.38 1.14 13.70
CA TYR A 422 24.89 1.59 14.99
C TYR A 422 24.78 3.12 15.00
N THR A 423 23.72 3.64 15.55
CA THR A 423 23.62 5.08 15.83
C THR A 423 24.55 5.42 16.98
N ALA A 424 25.63 6.15 16.69
CA ALA A 424 26.63 6.54 17.66
C ALA A 424 26.30 7.87 18.37
N GLU A 425 25.61 8.77 17.67
CA GLU A 425 25.24 10.09 18.17
C GLU A 425 23.95 10.56 17.53
N THR A 426 23.09 11.23 18.32
CA THR A 426 21.87 11.87 17.85
C THR A 426 21.69 13.22 18.53
N HIS A 427 21.51 14.26 17.74
CA HIS A 427 21.04 15.57 18.18
C HIS A 427 19.63 15.80 17.64
N ILE A 428 18.65 16.04 18.52
CA ILE A 428 17.26 16.28 18.16
C ILE A 428 16.83 17.71 18.49
N MET A 429 16.02 18.29 17.62
CA MET A 429 15.36 19.58 17.84
C MET A 429 13.85 19.41 17.66
N HIS A 430 13.09 19.74 18.69
CA HIS A 430 11.64 19.82 18.64
C HIS A 430 11.23 21.21 18.15
N LEU A 431 10.54 21.29 17.03
CA LEU A 431 10.23 22.55 16.32
C LEU A 431 8.72 22.80 16.24
N GLY A 432 7.91 21.79 16.49
CA GLY A 432 6.47 21.87 16.45
C GLY A 432 5.83 20.63 17.09
N GLU A 433 4.52 20.70 17.27
CA GLU A 433 3.72 19.67 17.92
C GLU A 433 2.99 18.81 16.87
N ALA A 434 2.70 17.57 17.24
CA ALA A 434 1.81 16.68 16.52
C ALA A 434 0.72 16.13 17.46
N LYS A 435 -0.48 15.91 16.92
CA LYS A 435 -1.66 15.42 17.63
C LYS A 435 -2.09 14.06 17.10
N LEU A 436 -2.93 13.38 17.87
CA LEU A 436 -3.52 12.12 17.46
C LEU A 436 -4.09 12.20 16.03
N GLY A 437 -3.70 11.26 15.20
CA GLY A 437 -4.17 11.16 13.83
C GLY A 437 -3.44 12.05 12.82
N ASP A 438 -2.54 12.95 13.26
CA ASP A 438 -1.70 13.73 12.33
C ASP A 438 -0.86 12.80 11.47
N ARG A 439 -0.75 13.15 10.18
CA ARG A 439 0.10 12.44 9.23
C ARG A 439 1.47 13.07 9.18
N LEU A 440 2.49 12.23 9.35
CA LEU A 440 3.87 12.64 9.37
C LEU A 440 4.62 12.04 8.18
N THR A 441 5.54 12.82 7.64
CA THR A 441 6.49 12.38 6.60
C THR A 441 7.90 12.47 7.16
N GLY A 442 8.67 11.40 7.02
CA GLY A 442 10.08 11.34 7.38
C GLY A 442 10.98 11.45 6.17
N THR A 443 11.91 12.42 6.18
CA THR A 443 12.89 12.63 5.11
C THR A 443 14.31 12.53 5.65
N LEU A 444 15.27 12.12 4.77
CA LEU A 444 16.68 12.00 5.12
C LEU A 444 17.57 12.64 4.05
N GLN A 445 18.54 13.44 4.48
CA GLN A 445 19.66 13.93 3.67
C GLN A 445 20.97 13.38 4.22
N VAL A 446 21.80 12.78 3.38
CA VAL A 446 23.19 12.42 3.73
C VAL A 446 24.03 13.67 3.68
N LEU A 447 24.71 14.00 4.80
CA LEU A 447 25.59 15.16 4.94
C LEU A 447 27.06 14.84 4.71
N GLY A 448 27.42 13.56 4.87
CA GLY A 448 28.77 13.07 4.67
C GLY A 448 28.84 11.56 4.87
N VAL A 449 29.81 10.94 4.23
CA VAL A 449 30.02 9.48 4.29
C VAL A 449 31.49 9.16 4.13
N ASP A 450 31.94 8.14 4.85
CA ASP A 450 33.20 7.45 4.58
C ASP A 450 32.96 5.92 4.63
N GLU A 451 34.03 5.14 4.57
CA GLU A 451 33.92 3.67 4.56
C GLU A 451 33.27 3.05 5.80
N LYS A 452 33.18 3.82 6.91
CA LYS A 452 32.67 3.34 8.21
C LYS A 452 31.53 4.17 8.77
N ARG A 453 31.33 5.40 8.28
CA ARG A 453 30.41 6.35 8.93
C ARG A 453 29.44 6.94 7.92
N ILE A 454 28.22 7.19 8.39
CA ILE A 454 27.21 7.95 7.66
C ILE A 454 26.77 9.09 8.57
N HIS A 455 26.92 10.32 8.10
CA HIS A 455 26.40 11.53 8.73
C HIS A 455 25.11 11.92 8.03
N ALA A 456 23.97 11.83 8.71
CA ALA A 456 22.66 12.06 8.16
C ALA A 456 21.88 13.15 8.88
N PHE A 457 21.00 13.83 8.18
CA PHE A 457 20.06 14.79 8.70
C PHE A 457 18.63 14.36 8.35
N ILE A 458 17.80 14.15 9.37
CA ILE A 458 16.44 13.67 9.27
C ILE A 458 15.49 14.80 9.63
N CYS A 459 14.41 14.97 8.85
CA CYS A 459 13.30 15.83 9.19
C CYS A 459 12.01 15.01 9.33
N ILE A 460 11.25 15.31 10.38
CA ILE A 460 9.86 14.86 10.54
C ILE A 460 8.96 16.04 10.21
N LEU A 461 8.10 15.87 9.22
CA LEU A 461 7.21 16.91 8.71
C LEU A 461 5.74 16.54 9.00
N ARG A 462 4.94 17.56 9.27
CA ARG A 462 3.48 17.52 9.25
C ARG A 462 3.01 18.41 8.10
N GLY A 463 2.53 17.81 7.00
CA GLY A 463 2.39 18.50 5.73
C GLY A 463 3.75 19.07 5.30
N ASP A 464 3.81 20.36 4.97
CA ASP A 464 5.05 21.03 4.56
C ASP A 464 5.85 21.62 5.74
N THR A 465 5.40 21.41 6.98
CA THR A 465 6.04 22.02 8.17
C THR A 465 6.94 20.99 8.85
N VAL A 466 8.24 21.32 8.98
CA VAL A 466 9.18 20.53 9.80
C VAL A 466 8.84 20.74 11.28
N ILE A 467 8.46 19.66 11.96
CA ILE A 467 8.11 19.64 13.39
C ILE A 467 9.23 19.07 14.26
N ALA A 468 10.14 18.31 13.69
CA ALA A 468 11.38 17.92 14.34
C ALA A 468 12.49 17.74 13.32
N SER A 469 13.72 17.98 13.74
CA SER A 469 14.92 17.63 12.97
C SER A 469 15.92 16.88 13.85
N LEU A 470 16.56 15.87 13.25
CA LEU A 470 17.57 15.06 13.92
C LEU A 470 18.82 15.01 13.05
N GLU A 471 19.95 15.20 13.68
CA GLU A 471 21.27 14.97 13.08
C GLU A 471 21.86 13.73 13.70
N GLN A 472 22.23 12.74 12.88
CA GLN A 472 22.67 11.43 13.35
C GLN A 472 24.00 11.02 12.72
N MET A 473 24.85 10.40 13.55
CA MET A 473 26.05 9.71 13.13
C MET A 473 25.87 8.21 13.26
N PHE A 474 25.95 7.50 12.15
CA PHE A 474 25.96 6.04 12.12
C PHE A 474 27.38 5.53 11.98
N LEU A 475 27.72 4.48 12.73
CA LEU A 475 29.00 3.80 12.71
C LEU A 475 28.82 2.34 12.29
N HIS A 476 29.51 1.94 11.24
CA HIS A 476 29.50 0.56 10.78
C HIS A 476 30.36 -0.32 11.69
N VAL A 477 29.81 -1.47 12.10
CA VAL A 477 30.42 -2.38 13.07
C VAL A 477 30.36 -3.84 12.61
N ASP A 478 31.42 -4.57 12.92
CA ASP A 478 31.39 -6.03 13.02
C ASP A 478 30.81 -6.40 14.39
N MET A 479 29.62 -7.00 14.38
CA MET A 479 28.88 -7.33 15.61
C MET A 479 29.54 -8.45 16.41
N LYS A 480 30.29 -9.34 15.77
CA LYS A 480 31.01 -10.43 16.42
C LYS A 480 32.29 -9.93 17.11
N ALA A 481 33.03 -9.06 16.41
CA ALA A 481 34.23 -8.46 16.95
C ALA A 481 33.96 -7.28 17.91
N GLY A 482 32.73 -6.71 17.88
CA GLY A 482 32.35 -5.54 18.67
C GLY A 482 33.15 -4.28 18.30
N LYS A 483 33.56 -4.13 17.05
CA LYS A 483 34.46 -3.04 16.61
C LYS A 483 33.98 -2.42 15.31
N ALA A 484 34.28 -1.13 15.16
CA ALA A 484 34.06 -0.43 13.92
C ALA A 484 34.92 -0.99 12.78
N CYS A 485 34.33 -1.28 11.65
CA CYS A 485 34.98 -1.77 10.44
C CYS A 485 34.41 -1.09 9.20
N PRO A 486 35.09 -1.16 8.05
CA PRO A 486 34.52 -0.71 6.77
C PRO A 486 33.24 -1.49 6.43
N ALA A 487 32.27 -0.80 5.83
CA ALA A 487 31.08 -1.44 5.30
C ALA A 487 31.43 -2.30 4.08
N ALA A 488 30.58 -3.29 3.81
CA ALA A 488 30.76 -4.17 2.66
C ALA A 488 30.70 -3.37 1.34
N PRO A 489 31.47 -3.77 0.31
CA PRO A 489 31.53 -3.06 -0.97
C PRO A 489 30.15 -2.86 -1.62
N GLU A 490 29.26 -3.85 -1.52
CA GLU A 490 27.89 -3.79 -2.05
C GLU A 490 27.04 -2.71 -1.34
N VAL A 491 27.20 -2.50 -0.05
CA VAL A 491 26.53 -1.44 0.71
C VAL A 491 27.09 -0.08 0.29
N LEU A 492 28.40 0.05 0.17
CA LEU A 492 29.04 1.28 -0.29
C LEU A 492 28.66 1.61 -1.74
N ALA A 493 28.53 0.62 -2.60
CA ALA A 493 28.08 0.83 -4.00
C ALA A 493 26.67 1.43 -4.07
N LEU A 494 25.77 1.12 -3.13
CA LEU A 494 24.43 1.71 -3.05
C LEU A 494 24.42 3.05 -2.31
N LEU A 495 25.27 3.24 -1.32
CA LEU A 495 25.35 4.44 -0.49
C LEU A 495 26.01 5.63 -1.21
N MET A 496 27.12 5.40 -1.90
CA MET A 496 27.92 6.47 -2.50
C MET A 496 27.17 7.30 -3.56
N PRO A 497 26.35 6.72 -4.45
CA PRO A 497 25.54 7.50 -5.37
C PRO A 497 24.55 8.44 -4.67
N ILE A 498 23.93 7.99 -3.57
CA ILE A 498 23.03 8.82 -2.75
C ILE A 498 23.82 9.99 -2.13
N ALA A 499 24.96 9.71 -1.52
CA ALA A 499 25.80 10.74 -0.91
C ALA A 499 26.22 11.78 -1.95
N LYS A 500 26.68 11.34 -3.13
CA LYS A 500 27.06 12.23 -4.24
C LYS A 500 25.90 13.10 -4.73
N ALA A 501 24.70 12.52 -4.87
CA ALA A 501 23.51 13.28 -5.25
C ALA A 501 23.15 14.34 -4.19
N HIS A 502 23.37 14.04 -2.91
CA HIS A 502 23.09 14.95 -1.80
C HIS A 502 24.15 16.05 -1.60
N GLU A 503 25.35 15.92 -2.15
CA GLU A 503 26.38 16.98 -2.12
C GLU A 503 25.89 18.29 -2.81
N ALA A 504 25.02 18.17 -3.80
CA ALA A 504 24.44 19.31 -4.50
C ALA A 504 23.32 20.02 -3.69
N LEU A 505 22.86 19.42 -2.60
CA LEU A 505 21.81 19.98 -1.76
C LEU A 505 22.39 21.02 -0.79
N ALA A 506 21.59 22.03 -0.47
CA ALA A 506 21.95 22.97 0.59
C ALA A 506 22.05 22.21 1.93
N ARG A 507 23.12 22.48 2.68
CA ARG A 507 23.24 21.96 4.04
C ARG A 507 22.13 22.55 4.92
N PRO A 508 21.38 21.73 5.70
CA PRO A 508 20.36 22.25 6.58
C PRO A 508 20.92 23.26 7.60
N GLU A 509 20.21 24.36 7.84
CA GLU A 509 20.65 25.40 8.79
C GLU A 509 20.84 24.88 10.23
N ALA A 510 20.12 23.81 10.58
CA ALA A 510 20.19 23.20 11.89
C ALA A 510 21.33 22.17 12.02
N ALA A 511 22.02 21.82 10.93
CA ALA A 511 23.13 20.88 10.97
C ALA A 511 24.35 21.45 11.70
N GLY A 512 25.00 20.63 12.55
CA GLY A 512 26.12 21.01 13.39
C GLY A 512 25.75 21.79 14.66
N ARG A 513 24.46 21.82 15.04
CA ARG A 513 24.01 22.43 16.28
C ARG A 513 24.21 21.49 17.45
N HIS A 514 24.42 22.06 18.61
CA HIS A 514 24.54 21.35 19.89
C HIS A 514 23.62 21.98 20.95
N VAL A 515 23.36 21.23 22.02
CA VAL A 515 22.55 21.70 23.15
C VAL A 515 23.31 22.87 23.85
N GLY A 516 22.62 23.99 24.02
CA GLY A 516 23.17 25.14 24.71
C GLY A 516 22.35 26.41 24.50
N GLN A 517 22.59 27.40 25.35
CA GLN A 517 21.99 28.71 25.18
C GLN A 517 22.77 29.49 24.08
N ARG A 518 22.05 30.20 23.20
CA ARG A 518 22.68 31.18 22.33
C ARG A 518 23.30 32.25 23.22
N ARG A 519 24.61 32.42 23.15
CA ARG A 519 25.31 33.54 23.74
C ARG A 519 25.01 34.81 22.97
#